data_f0b6acb782ca9b769609b1cc9789bf2d
#
_entry.id   f0b6acb782ca9b769609b1cc9789bf2d
#
_cell.length_a   1.000
_cell.length_b   1.000
_cell.length_c   1.000
_cell.angle_alpha   90.00
_cell.angle_beta   90.00
_cell.angle_gamma   90.00
#
_symmetry.space_group_name_H-M   'P 1'
#
loop_
_entity.id
_entity.type
_entity.pdbx_description
1 polymer ?
#
loop_
_entity_poly.entity_id
_entity_poly.type
_entity_poly.pdbx_seq_one_letter_code
_entity_poly.pdbx_strand_id
1 'polypeptide(L)'
;MDACRAMVAVAKHHGMSVTVHRAIDRACNIMAALEDIISLGADRVLSSGGQRTSYEGLETLAKMNEVAAGRIIIMPGGGVNAGNIKEILTVSGAGEIHFSGSDTIQSDMVYREGVSFTPEILGGDFTRSESSVEKIMQTIQATR
;
A
#
# COMPACT_ATOMS: atom_id res chain seq x y z
N MET A 1 6.88 -2.95 20.26
CA MET A 1 7.61 -1.70 19.89
C MET A 1 9.13 -1.87 19.89
N ASP A 2 9.76 -2.53 20.87
CA ASP A 2 11.22 -2.61 20.97
C ASP A 2 11.90 -3.29 19.78
N ALA A 3 11.35 -4.41 19.28
CA ALA A 3 11.88 -5.07 18.09
C ALA A 3 11.82 -4.17 16.84
N CYS A 4 10.72 -3.43 16.64
CA CYS A 4 10.61 -2.48 15.53
C CYS A 4 11.63 -1.35 15.66
N ARG A 5 11.84 -0.82 16.87
CA ARG A 5 12.84 0.22 17.15
C ARG A 5 14.25 -0.26 16.79
N ALA A 6 14.60 -1.49 17.19
CA ALA A 6 15.90 -2.06 16.86
C ALA A 6 16.11 -2.20 15.35
N MET A 7 15.09 -2.70 14.62
CA MET A 7 15.17 -2.84 13.16
C MET A 7 15.28 -1.48 12.45
N VAL A 8 14.48 -0.49 12.86
CA VAL A 8 14.56 0.87 12.31
C VAL A 8 15.93 1.47 12.56
N ALA A 9 16.48 1.33 13.78
CA ALA A 9 17.80 1.85 14.12
C ALA A 9 18.90 1.24 13.23
N VAL A 10 18.87 -0.06 12.97
CA VAL A 10 19.82 -0.72 12.06
C VAL A 10 19.68 -0.20 10.64
N ALA A 11 18.45 -0.10 10.11
CA ALA A 11 18.21 0.42 8.77
C ALA A 11 18.75 1.86 8.63
N LYS A 12 18.45 2.72 9.60
CA LYS A 12 18.93 4.10 9.62
C LYS A 12 20.46 4.21 9.73
N HIS A 13 21.09 3.35 10.52
CA HIS A 13 22.56 3.30 10.61
C HIS A 13 23.20 3.02 9.24
N HIS A 14 22.54 2.25 8.40
CA HIS A 14 23.00 1.95 7.04
C HIS A 14 22.44 2.91 5.97
N GLY A 15 21.87 4.04 6.34
CA GLY A 15 21.33 5.04 5.40
C GLY A 15 20.10 4.61 4.64
N MET A 16 19.38 3.59 5.10
CA MET A 16 18.18 3.06 4.43
C MET A 16 16.93 3.84 4.82
N SER A 17 16.02 4.01 3.87
CA SER A 17 14.65 4.45 4.16
C SER A 17 13.80 3.31 4.70
N VAL A 18 12.94 3.62 5.65
CA VAL A 18 12.04 2.66 6.30
C VAL A 18 10.58 2.99 5.98
N THR A 19 9.88 2.04 5.38
CA THR A 19 8.44 2.12 5.15
C THR A 19 7.72 1.09 6.02
N VAL A 20 6.82 1.55 6.88
CA VAL A 20 5.91 0.66 7.60
C VAL A 20 4.75 0.28 6.68
N HIS A 21 4.46 -1.02 6.57
CA HIS A 21 3.44 -1.53 5.66
C HIS A 21 2.02 -1.43 6.26
N ARG A 22 1.03 -1.95 5.53
CA ARG A 22 -0.40 -1.91 5.87
C ARG A 22 -0.81 -2.60 7.17
N ALA A 23 0.12 -3.08 8.01
CA ALA A 23 -0.23 -3.56 9.36
C ALA A 23 -0.90 -2.46 10.21
N ILE A 24 -0.60 -1.19 9.96
CA ILE A 24 -1.28 -0.05 10.60
C ILE A 24 -2.79 -0.08 10.37
N ASP A 25 -3.27 -0.57 9.22
CA ASP A 25 -4.69 -0.67 8.89
C ASP A 25 -5.46 -1.64 9.80
N ARG A 26 -4.75 -2.45 10.59
CA ARG A 26 -5.32 -3.41 11.56
C ARG A 26 -5.19 -2.94 13.01
N ALA A 27 -4.65 -1.76 13.25
CA ALA A 27 -4.54 -1.20 14.57
C ALA A 27 -5.93 -0.80 15.13
N CYS A 28 -6.15 -1.03 16.42
CA CYS A 28 -7.39 -0.62 17.10
C CYS A 28 -7.61 0.90 17.05
N ASN A 29 -6.51 1.66 17.07
CA ASN A 29 -6.49 3.12 16.91
C ASN A 29 -5.38 3.50 15.94
N ILE A 30 -5.78 3.81 14.71
CA ILE A 30 -4.84 4.08 13.62
C ILE A 30 -4.03 5.37 13.85
N MET A 31 -4.61 6.38 14.52
CA MET A 31 -3.92 7.64 14.80
C MET A 31 -2.88 7.46 15.91
N ALA A 32 -3.17 6.69 16.95
CA ALA A 32 -2.19 6.34 17.96
C ALA A 32 -1.03 5.51 17.38
N ALA A 33 -1.36 4.53 16.52
CA ALA A 33 -0.36 3.74 15.81
C ALA A 33 0.52 4.59 14.87
N LEU A 34 -0.05 5.63 14.24
CA LEU A 34 0.70 6.58 13.42
C LEU A 34 1.73 7.34 14.27
N GLU A 35 1.35 7.84 15.43
CA GLU A 35 2.28 8.52 16.34
C GLU A 35 3.39 7.57 16.83
N ASP A 36 3.04 6.32 17.12
CA ASP A 36 4.04 5.30 17.45
C ASP A 36 5.05 5.10 16.32
N ILE A 37 4.58 5.00 15.07
CA ILE A 37 5.42 4.83 13.87
C ILE A 37 6.32 6.06 13.66
N ILE A 38 5.78 7.27 13.85
CA ILE A 38 6.56 8.51 13.79
C ILE A 38 7.68 8.48 14.85
N SER A 39 7.35 8.05 16.09
CA SER A 39 8.33 7.95 17.19
C SER A 39 9.44 6.95 16.92
N LEU A 40 9.22 5.95 16.05
CA LEU A 40 10.23 5.00 15.62
C LEU A 40 11.25 5.62 14.65
N GLY A 41 10.93 6.74 14.01
CA GLY A 41 11.75 7.37 12.99
C GLY A 41 11.62 6.74 11.60
N ALA A 42 10.48 6.12 11.31
CA ALA A 42 10.18 5.65 9.94
C ALA A 42 9.99 6.84 8.99
N ASP A 43 10.27 6.64 7.71
CA ASP A 43 10.16 7.69 6.68
C ASP A 43 8.78 7.72 6.05
N ARG A 44 8.13 6.55 5.93
CA ARG A 44 6.84 6.36 5.26
C ARG A 44 5.96 5.39 6.01
N VAL A 45 4.67 5.56 5.83
CA VAL A 45 3.68 4.55 6.18
C VAL A 45 2.76 4.30 5.01
N LEU A 46 2.67 3.04 4.59
CA LEU A 46 1.73 2.57 3.58
C LEU A 46 0.42 2.20 4.26
N SER A 47 -0.68 2.83 3.86
CA SER A 47 -1.99 2.61 4.45
C SER A 47 -3.11 2.70 3.41
N SER A 48 -4.22 2.04 3.69
CA SER A 48 -5.50 2.26 3.01
C SER A 48 -6.52 2.99 3.90
N GLY A 49 -6.05 3.62 4.98
CA GLY A 49 -6.95 4.29 5.94
C GLY A 49 -7.79 3.31 6.77
N GLY A 50 -7.29 2.08 7.00
CA GLY A 50 -8.00 1.05 7.76
C GLY A 50 -9.13 0.37 6.98
N GLN A 51 -9.29 0.65 5.70
CA GLN A 51 -10.32 0.09 4.82
C GLN A 51 -9.73 -0.95 3.86
N ARG A 52 -10.58 -1.61 3.09
CA ARG A 52 -10.15 -2.59 2.09
C ARG A 52 -9.32 -1.93 1.00
N THR A 53 -9.75 -0.75 0.54
CA THR A 53 -9.07 0.06 -0.47
C THR A 53 -8.76 1.46 0.05
N SER A 54 -7.75 2.11 -0.51
CA SER A 54 -7.42 3.50 -0.18
C SER A 54 -8.50 4.49 -0.60
N TYR A 55 -9.31 4.14 -1.60
CA TYR A 55 -10.47 4.93 -2.00
C TYR A 55 -11.57 4.94 -0.92
N GLU A 56 -11.86 3.80 -0.33
CA GLU A 56 -12.81 3.69 0.80
C GLU A 56 -12.31 4.38 2.08
N GLY A 57 -10.98 4.50 2.23
CA GLY A 57 -10.33 5.08 3.41
C GLY A 57 -9.89 6.54 3.25
N LEU A 58 -10.38 7.27 2.24
CA LEU A 58 -9.95 8.63 1.92
C LEU A 58 -9.97 9.60 3.10
N GLU A 59 -11.07 9.63 3.87
CA GLU A 59 -11.20 10.52 5.02
C GLU A 59 -10.14 10.22 6.10
N THR A 60 -9.90 8.94 6.37
CA THR A 60 -8.87 8.53 7.33
C THR A 60 -7.47 8.87 6.82
N LEU A 61 -7.19 8.67 5.53
CA LEU A 61 -5.90 9.01 4.93
C LEU A 61 -5.64 10.51 4.97
N ALA A 62 -6.65 11.34 4.69
CA ALA A 62 -6.55 12.79 4.84
C ALA A 62 -6.25 13.18 6.28
N LYS A 63 -6.94 12.57 7.25
CA LYS A 63 -6.70 12.81 8.67
C LYS A 63 -5.31 12.36 9.11
N MET A 64 -4.83 11.21 8.61
CA MET A 64 -3.47 10.75 8.87
C MET A 64 -2.43 11.77 8.35
N ASN A 65 -2.63 12.30 7.15
CA ASN A 65 -1.73 13.30 6.57
C ASN A 65 -1.73 14.62 7.37
N GLU A 66 -2.91 15.07 7.81
CA GLU A 66 -3.04 16.21 8.71
C GLU A 66 -2.28 16.00 10.03
N VAL A 67 -2.50 14.86 10.70
CA VAL A 67 -1.84 14.50 11.96
C VAL A 67 -0.33 14.32 11.75
N ALA A 68 0.09 13.72 10.65
CA ALA A 68 1.51 13.56 10.31
C ALA A 68 2.25 14.90 10.22
N ALA A 69 1.60 15.95 9.73
CA ALA A 69 2.13 17.31 9.64
C ALA A 69 3.57 17.36 9.07
N GLY A 70 3.86 16.55 8.05
CA GLY A 70 5.16 16.45 7.41
C GLY A 70 6.23 15.66 8.18
N ARG A 71 5.92 15.09 9.35
CA ARG A 71 6.86 14.29 10.14
C ARG A 71 7.13 12.90 9.56
N ILE A 72 6.20 12.40 8.75
CA ILE A 72 6.28 11.12 8.04
C ILE A 72 5.46 11.23 6.75
N ILE A 73 5.85 10.49 5.71
CA ILE A 73 5.11 10.45 4.46
C ILE A 73 3.96 9.45 4.60
N ILE A 74 2.73 9.92 4.38
CA ILE A 74 1.57 9.04 4.23
C ILE A 74 1.49 8.62 2.76
N MET A 75 1.60 7.32 2.50
CA MET A 75 1.58 6.74 1.16
C MET A 75 0.32 5.87 1.00
N PRO A 76 -0.76 6.39 0.38
CA PRO A 76 -1.94 5.60 0.12
C PRO A 76 -1.65 4.39 -0.76
N GLY A 77 -2.27 3.24 -0.44
CA GLY A 77 -2.15 2.04 -1.26
C GLY A 77 -3.24 1.01 -0.95
N GLY A 78 -3.54 0.19 -1.95
CA GLY A 78 -4.63 -0.76 -1.94
C GLY A 78 -5.75 -0.35 -2.90
N GLY A 79 -5.88 -1.04 -4.02
CA GLY A 79 -6.89 -0.80 -5.05
C GLY A 79 -6.70 0.47 -5.87
N VAL A 80 -5.51 1.09 -5.83
CA VAL A 80 -5.19 2.27 -6.64
C VAL A 80 -5.05 1.90 -8.11
N ASN A 81 -5.68 2.69 -8.97
CA ASN A 81 -5.67 2.53 -10.43
C ASN A 81 -5.94 3.89 -11.13
N ALA A 82 -5.89 3.91 -12.45
CA ALA A 82 -6.08 5.13 -13.24
C ALA A 82 -7.44 5.83 -13.00
N GLY A 83 -8.48 5.08 -12.61
CA GLY A 83 -9.81 5.63 -12.38
C GLY A 83 -9.99 6.34 -11.04
N ASN A 84 -9.09 6.12 -10.07
CA ASN A 84 -9.26 6.67 -8.72
C ASN A 84 -8.03 7.41 -8.17
N ILE A 85 -6.86 7.28 -8.79
CA ILE A 85 -5.59 7.85 -8.29
C ILE A 85 -5.65 9.35 -8.08
N LYS A 86 -6.27 10.09 -9.02
CA LYS A 86 -6.36 11.55 -8.95
C LYS A 86 -7.15 12.01 -7.72
N GLU A 87 -8.28 11.37 -7.47
CA GLU A 87 -9.12 11.67 -6.31
C GLU A 87 -8.41 11.28 -5.01
N ILE A 88 -7.75 10.11 -4.98
CA ILE A 88 -6.98 9.68 -3.81
C ILE A 88 -5.90 10.71 -3.45
N LEU A 89 -5.11 11.17 -4.41
CA LEU A 89 -4.07 12.17 -4.18
C LEU A 89 -4.66 13.51 -3.73
N THR A 90 -5.72 13.96 -4.38
CA THR A 90 -6.35 15.26 -4.11
C THR A 90 -6.95 15.29 -2.70
N VAL A 91 -7.72 14.26 -2.32
CA VAL A 91 -8.44 14.24 -1.04
C VAL A 91 -7.50 13.92 0.12
N SER A 92 -6.60 12.95 -0.04
CA SER A 92 -5.65 12.59 1.02
C SER A 92 -4.55 13.63 1.23
N GLY A 93 -4.26 14.48 0.23
CA GLY A 93 -3.12 15.39 0.23
C GLY A 93 -1.76 14.68 0.19
N ALA A 94 -1.73 13.39 -0.20
CA ALA A 94 -0.51 12.60 -0.24
C ALA A 94 0.39 12.99 -1.42
N GLY A 95 1.70 13.07 -1.17
CA GLY A 95 2.71 13.31 -2.21
C GLY A 95 3.27 12.04 -2.86
N GLU A 96 3.05 10.89 -2.23
CA GLU A 96 3.48 9.57 -2.72
C GLU A 96 2.29 8.61 -2.73
N ILE A 97 2.28 7.65 -3.66
CA ILE A 97 1.22 6.65 -3.77
C ILE A 97 1.79 5.29 -4.19
N HIS A 98 1.16 4.22 -3.74
CA HIS A 98 1.54 2.85 -4.04
C HIS A 98 0.46 2.13 -4.83
N PHE A 99 0.83 1.44 -5.93
CA PHE A 99 -0.06 0.58 -6.70
C PHE A 99 0.69 -0.57 -7.37
N SER A 100 -0.01 -1.67 -7.63
CA SER A 100 0.59 -2.87 -8.24
C SER A 100 0.82 -2.73 -9.74
N GLY A 101 -0.07 -2.04 -10.44
CA GLY A 101 -0.04 -1.91 -11.90
C GLY A 101 -0.05 -3.27 -12.61
N SER A 102 -0.71 -4.28 -12.03
CA SER A 102 -0.67 -5.65 -12.53
C SER A 102 -1.94 -6.06 -13.27
N ASP A 103 -1.78 -7.03 -14.16
CA ASP A 103 -2.84 -7.79 -14.80
C ASP A 103 -2.84 -9.24 -14.32
N THR A 104 -4.01 -9.86 -14.37
CA THR A 104 -4.16 -11.30 -14.20
C THR A 104 -4.12 -11.97 -15.56
N ILE A 105 -3.15 -12.83 -15.77
CA ILE A 105 -2.99 -13.58 -17.01
C ILE A 105 -3.15 -15.08 -16.77
N GLN A 106 -3.50 -15.82 -17.84
CA GLN A 106 -3.55 -17.26 -17.76
C GLN A 106 -2.13 -17.85 -17.64
N SER A 107 -2.00 -18.89 -16.83
CA SER A 107 -0.77 -19.65 -16.74
C SER A 107 -0.58 -20.53 -17.98
N ASP A 108 0.65 -20.60 -18.47
CA ASP A 108 1.06 -21.51 -19.54
C ASP A 108 1.15 -22.98 -19.08
N MET A 109 0.80 -23.27 -17.83
CA MET A 109 0.85 -24.61 -17.27
C MET A 109 -0.10 -25.55 -18.03
N VAL A 110 0.44 -26.64 -18.54
CA VAL A 110 -0.30 -27.65 -19.33
C VAL A 110 -1.01 -28.64 -18.41
N TYR A 111 -0.37 -29.06 -17.33
CA TYR A 111 -0.95 -29.98 -16.36
C TYR A 111 -2.01 -29.28 -15.52
N ARG A 112 -3.24 -29.79 -15.58
CA ARG A 112 -4.41 -29.19 -14.90
C ARG A 112 -5.20 -30.17 -14.04
N GLU A 113 -4.61 -31.31 -13.70
CA GLU A 113 -5.21 -32.32 -12.85
C GLU A 113 -4.68 -32.20 -11.42
N GLY A 114 -5.49 -32.62 -10.45
CA GLY A 114 -5.11 -32.66 -9.05
C GLY A 114 -5.92 -31.74 -8.13
N VAL A 115 -5.39 -31.51 -6.94
CA VAL A 115 -6.04 -30.67 -5.93
C VAL A 115 -5.67 -29.21 -6.18
N SER A 116 -6.70 -28.34 -6.33
CA SER A 116 -6.50 -26.90 -6.37
C SER A 116 -6.17 -26.37 -4.98
N PHE A 117 -5.12 -25.54 -4.90
CA PHE A 117 -4.69 -24.88 -3.65
C PHE A 117 -5.15 -23.42 -3.58
N THR A 118 -5.49 -22.83 -4.72
CA THR A 118 -5.96 -21.45 -4.78
C THR A 118 -7.45 -21.42 -5.11
N PRO A 119 -8.31 -20.84 -4.25
CA PRO A 119 -9.73 -20.67 -4.56
C PRO A 119 -9.96 -19.93 -5.87
N GLU A 120 -10.97 -20.33 -6.66
CA GLU A 120 -11.32 -19.68 -7.93
C GLU A 120 -11.60 -18.18 -7.78
N ILE A 121 -12.17 -17.77 -6.64
CA ILE A 121 -12.40 -16.35 -6.33
C ILE A 121 -11.10 -15.53 -6.27
N LEU A 122 -9.95 -16.18 -6.10
CA LEU A 122 -8.62 -15.58 -6.14
C LEU A 122 -7.90 -15.82 -7.48
N GLY A 123 -8.63 -16.31 -8.50
CA GLY A 123 -8.10 -16.56 -9.83
C GLY A 123 -7.73 -18.03 -10.13
N GLY A 124 -7.81 -18.90 -9.11
CA GLY A 124 -7.42 -20.32 -9.25
C GLY A 124 -5.92 -20.53 -9.43
N ASP A 125 -5.51 -21.80 -9.55
CA ASP A 125 -4.09 -22.17 -9.68
C ASP A 125 -3.52 -21.91 -11.09
N PHE A 126 -4.38 -21.57 -12.05
CA PHE A 126 -4.03 -21.41 -13.48
C PHE A 126 -3.97 -19.96 -13.92
N THR A 127 -3.91 -19.03 -12.98
CA THR A 127 -3.68 -17.62 -13.24
C THR A 127 -2.47 -17.12 -12.48
N ARG A 128 -1.83 -16.08 -13.00
CA ARG A 128 -0.75 -15.37 -12.33
C ARG A 128 -0.91 -13.87 -12.50
N SER A 129 -0.37 -13.11 -11.58
CA SER A 129 -0.32 -11.66 -11.69
C SER A 129 1.01 -11.24 -12.31
N GLU A 130 0.94 -10.41 -13.36
CA GLU A 130 2.13 -9.81 -13.99
C GLU A 130 2.01 -8.29 -14.02
N SER A 131 3.16 -7.60 -13.93
CA SER A 131 3.20 -6.15 -14.09
C SER A 131 2.82 -5.75 -15.52
N SER A 132 1.85 -4.85 -15.66
CA SER A 132 1.36 -4.34 -16.94
C SER A 132 1.91 -2.94 -17.18
N VAL A 133 2.76 -2.79 -18.18
CA VAL A 133 3.32 -1.49 -18.58
C VAL A 133 2.19 -0.52 -18.94
N GLU A 134 1.16 -1.01 -19.63
CA GLU A 134 0.00 -0.19 -20.02
C GLU A 134 -0.74 0.36 -18.80
N LYS A 135 -1.09 -0.48 -17.82
CA LYS A 135 -1.76 -0.05 -16.58
C LYS A 135 -0.91 0.91 -15.77
N ILE A 136 0.39 0.66 -15.68
CA ILE A 136 1.33 1.55 -15.01
C ILE A 136 1.32 2.92 -15.68
N MET A 137 1.45 2.98 -17.01
CA MET A 137 1.46 4.22 -17.77
C MET A 137 0.13 4.98 -17.66
N GLN A 138 -1.01 4.29 -17.80
CA GLN A 138 -2.34 4.89 -17.63
C GLN A 138 -2.51 5.48 -16.22
N THR A 139 -2.06 4.75 -15.19
CA THR A 139 -2.16 5.21 -13.80
C THR A 139 -1.29 6.44 -13.54
N ILE A 140 -0.05 6.45 -14.06
CA ILE A 140 0.83 7.62 -13.96
C ILE A 140 0.27 8.82 -14.73
N GLN A 141 -0.28 8.62 -15.94
CA GLN A 141 -0.89 9.71 -16.73
C GLN A 141 -2.09 10.33 -16.01
N ALA A 142 -2.87 9.53 -15.29
CA ALA A 142 -4.03 9.99 -14.55
C ALA A 142 -3.69 10.85 -13.30
N THR A 143 -2.41 10.97 -12.91
CA THR A 143 -1.97 11.90 -11.85
C THR A 143 -1.85 13.34 -12.33
N ARG A 144 -1.83 13.56 -13.63
CA ARG A 144 -1.71 14.88 -14.28
C ARG A 144 -3.09 15.46 -14.54
#